data_ad24e2dfd96735d637ed755b0b79e404
#
_entry.id   ad24e2dfd96735d637ed755b0b79e404
#
_cell.length_a   1.000
_cell.length_b   1.000
_cell.length_c   1.000
_cell.angle_alpha   90.00
_cell.angle_beta   90.00
_cell.angle_gamma   90.00
#
_symmetry.space_group_name_H-M   'P 1'
#
loop_
_entity.id
_entity.type
_entity.pdbx_description
1 polymer ?
#
loop_
_entity_poly.entity_id
_entity_poly.type
_entity_poly.pdbx_seq_one_letter_code
_entity_poly.pdbx_strand_id
1 'polypeptide(L)'
;YWASGQNRSNYSIGYSNSASWGSYSVSAQRSWNEDGDTDDSVYLSFTIPIEKLLGTEQRTSGFQSIDTQMSSDFKGNNQLNVSSSGYSDNARVSYSVNTGYTMNKASKDLSYVGGYASYESPWGTLAGSVSANSDNSRQVSLSTDGGFVLHSGGLTFSNDSFSDSDTLAVVQAPGAQGARINYGNSTIDRWGYGVTSALSPYHENRIALDINDLENDVELKSTSAVAVPRQGSVVFADFETVQGQSAIMNITRSDGKNIPFAADIYDE
;
A
#
# COMPACT_ATOMS: atom_id res chain seq x y z
N TYR A 1 -34.72 -15.24 30.06
CA TYR A 1 -33.75 -14.56 30.95
C TYR A 1 -33.42 -13.25 30.31
N TRP A 2 -34.05 -12.16 30.75
CA TRP A 2 -33.64 -10.81 30.41
C TRP A 2 -32.55 -10.45 31.40
N ALA A 3 -31.29 -10.47 30.98
CA ALA A 3 -30.25 -9.81 31.73
C ALA A 3 -30.55 -8.33 31.75
N SER A 4 -30.76 -7.77 32.92
CA SER A 4 -30.86 -6.31 33.11
C SER A 4 -29.51 -5.74 32.67
N GLY A 5 -29.46 -5.30 31.41
CA GLY A 5 -28.27 -4.60 30.91
C GLY A 5 -28.08 -3.33 31.69
N GLN A 6 -27.04 -3.27 32.49
CA GLN A 6 -26.63 -2.03 33.12
C GLN A 6 -26.19 -1.08 32.01
N ASN A 7 -26.74 0.13 32.00
CA ASN A 7 -26.44 1.12 30.99
C ASN A 7 -24.99 1.63 31.18
N ARG A 8 -24.13 1.27 30.24
CA ARG A 8 -22.82 1.92 30.11
C ARG A 8 -23.03 3.21 29.33
N SER A 9 -22.62 4.33 29.91
CA SER A 9 -22.66 5.63 29.25
C SER A 9 -21.25 6.11 28.98
N ASN A 10 -21.03 6.63 27.80
CA ASN A 10 -19.77 7.21 27.39
C ASN A 10 -20.02 8.56 26.74
N TYR A 11 -19.34 9.59 27.23
CA TYR A 11 -19.37 10.93 26.67
C TYR A 11 -17.98 11.33 26.23
N SER A 12 -17.86 11.84 25.02
CA SER A 12 -16.62 12.37 24.49
C SER A 12 -16.84 13.73 23.86
N ILE A 13 -15.88 14.60 24.05
CA ILE A 13 -15.79 15.89 23.39
C ILE A 13 -14.41 16.00 22.77
N GLY A 14 -14.31 16.50 21.56
CA GLY A 14 -13.05 16.66 20.87
C GLY A 14 -13.01 17.94 20.04
N TYR A 15 -11.81 18.45 19.88
CA TYR A 15 -11.50 19.56 19.00
C TYR A 15 -10.26 19.21 18.19
N SER A 16 -10.30 19.49 16.90
CA SER A 16 -9.14 19.33 16.01
C SER A 16 -9.02 20.54 15.10
N ASN A 17 -7.79 20.91 14.79
CA ASN A 17 -7.50 22.00 13.87
C ASN A 17 -6.17 21.78 13.16
N SER A 18 -5.99 22.47 12.05
CA SER A 18 -4.75 22.50 11.26
C SER A 18 -4.21 23.93 11.23
N ALA A 19 -2.94 24.05 11.55
CA ALA A 19 -2.18 25.31 11.48
C ALA A 19 -1.13 25.23 10.38
N SER A 20 -0.45 26.32 10.07
CA SER A 20 0.62 26.36 9.07
C SER A 20 1.79 25.42 9.35
N TRP A 21 2.00 25.04 10.60
CA TRP A 21 3.09 24.17 11.05
C TRP A 21 2.68 22.69 11.17
N GLY A 22 1.38 22.37 11.16
CA GLY A 22 0.90 21.01 11.33
C GLY A 22 -0.54 20.95 11.83
N SER A 23 -0.97 19.81 12.32
CA SER A 23 -2.29 19.59 12.88
C SER A 23 -2.22 19.14 14.34
N TYR A 24 -3.28 19.42 15.08
CA TYR A 24 -3.41 19.00 16.46
C TYR A 24 -4.86 18.63 16.79
N SER A 25 -5.01 17.74 17.75
CA SER A 25 -6.31 17.43 18.31
C SER A 25 -6.23 17.29 19.84
N VAL A 26 -7.32 17.61 20.50
CA VAL A 26 -7.57 17.34 21.89
C VAL A 26 -8.92 16.70 22.04
N SER A 27 -8.99 15.61 22.80
CA SER A 27 -10.28 15.01 23.16
C SER A 27 -10.29 14.61 24.63
N ALA A 28 -11.45 14.72 25.22
CA ALA A 28 -11.72 14.27 26.58
C ALA A 28 -12.88 13.30 26.55
N GLN A 29 -12.76 12.24 27.34
CA GLN A 29 -13.76 11.19 27.44
C GLN A 29 -14.04 10.88 28.89
N ARG A 30 -15.33 10.65 29.20
CA ARG A 30 -15.77 10.11 30.47
C ARG A 30 -16.65 8.88 30.20
N SER A 31 -16.32 7.80 30.85
CA SER A 31 -17.11 6.57 30.83
C SER A 31 -17.55 6.17 32.24
N TRP A 32 -18.72 5.56 32.34
CA TRP A 32 -19.24 4.94 33.55
C TRP A 32 -19.24 3.44 33.35
N ASN A 33 -18.60 2.71 34.26
CA ASN A 33 -18.66 1.26 34.28
C ASN A 33 -19.93 0.76 34.99
N GLU A 34 -20.08 -0.55 35.06
CA GLU A 34 -21.26 -1.19 35.66
C GLU A 34 -21.41 -0.94 37.15
N ASP A 35 -20.32 -0.66 37.84
CA ASP A 35 -20.27 -0.39 39.29
C ASP A 35 -20.52 1.09 39.61
N GLY A 36 -20.70 1.92 38.59
CA GLY A 36 -20.91 3.36 38.73
C GLY A 36 -19.61 4.18 38.87
N ASP A 37 -18.46 3.53 38.79
CA ASP A 37 -17.19 4.21 38.76
C ASP A 37 -16.97 4.96 37.44
N THR A 38 -16.30 6.08 37.52
CA THR A 38 -15.99 6.91 36.35
C THR A 38 -14.55 6.74 35.94
N ASP A 39 -14.34 6.61 34.64
CA ASP A 39 -13.04 6.68 34.00
C ASP A 39 -12.98 7.91 33.10
N ASP A 40 -12.13 8.84 33.49
CA ASP A 40 -11.85 10.06 32.75
C ASP A 40 -10.54 9.91 32.01
N SER A 41 -10.52 10.33 30.77
CA SER A 41 -9.29 10.37 29.99
C SER A 41 -9.22 11.58 29.07
N VAL A 42 -8.02 12.04 28.84
CA VAL A 42 -7.70 13.10 27.90
C VAL A 42 -6.66 12.57 26.92
N TYR A 43 -6.84 12.91 25.64
CA TYR A 43 -5.94 12.58 24.56
C TYR A 43 -5.53 13.87 23.85
N LEU A 44 -4.24 14.01 23.61
CA LEU A 44 -3.65 15.08 22.80
C LEU A 44 -2.89 14.43 21.65
N SER A 45 -3.04 14.94 20.45
CA SER A 45 -2.20 14.53 19.32
C SER A 45 -1.69 15.74 18.57
N PHE A 46 -0.47 15.59 18.04
CA PHE A 46 0.20 16.57 17.20
C PHE A 46 0.82 15.82 16.04
N THR A 47 0.60 16.33 14.82
CA THR A 47 1.26 15.85 13.60
C THR A 47 1.97 17.04 12.95
N ILE A 48 3.29 16.93 12.82
CA ILE A 48 4.12 17.96 12.20
C ILE A 48 4.75 17.38 10.94
N PRO A 49 4.37 17.84 9.73
CA PRO A 49 5.05 17.46 8.50
C PRO A 49 6.52 17.89 8.54
N ILE A 50 7.42 16.99 8.16
CA ILE A 50 8.87 17.26 8.20
C ILE A 50 9.26 18.39 7.25
N GLU A 51 8.58 18.53 6.13
CA GLU A 51 8.74 19.64 5.19
C GLU A 51 8.54 21.02 5.88
N LYS A 52 7.56 21.11 6.78
CA LYS A 52 7.31 22.34 7.54
C LYS A 52 8.39 22.61 8.57
N LEU A 53 8.93 21.57 9.18
CA LEU A 53 10.01 21.67 10.15
C LEU A 53 11.33 22.10 9.49
N LEU A 54 11.62 21.60 8.30
CA LEU A 54 12.85 21.88 7.58
C LEU A 54 12.76 23.11 6.67
N GLY A 55 11.56 23.66 6.44
CA GLY A 55 11.34 24.77 5.51
C GLY A 55 11.62 24.39 4.05
N THR A 56 11.40 23.12 3.69
CA THR A 56 11.64 22.60 2.35
C THR A 56 10.32 22.43 1.60
N GLU A 57 10.40 22.23 0.27
CA GLU A 57 9.25 21.81 -0.53
C GLU A 57 8.80 20.40 -0.15
N GLN A 58 7.59 20.02 -0.59
CA GLN A 58 7.01 18.71 -0.31
C GLN A 58 7.98 17.59 -0.70
N ARG A 59 8.25 16.70 0.25
CA ARG A 59 9.17 15.57 0.05
C ARG A 59 8.42 14.40 -0.58
N THR A 60 9.01 13.85 -1.62
CA THR A 60 8.50 12.66 -2.30
C THR A 60 8.99 11.38 -1.64
N SER A 61 9.98 11.46 -0.77
CA SER A 61 10.57 10.32 -0.06
C SER A 61 11.17 10.73 1.28
N GLY A 62 11.59 9.76 2.05
CA GLY A 62 12.12 9.96 3.39
C GLY A 62 11.02 10.00 4.46
N PHE A 63 11.36 10.43 5.66
CA PHE A 63 10.36 10.63 6.72
C PHE A 63 9.42 11.78 6.36
N GLN A 64 8.11 11.57 6.56
CA GLN A 64 7.06 12.50 6.15
C GLN A 64 6.55 13.39 7.29
N SER A 65 6.37 12.81 8.46
CA SER A 65 5.82 13.52 9.63
C SER A 65 6.46 13.04 10.91
N ILE A 66 6.31 13.88 11.94
CA ILE A 66 6.49 13.49 13.34
C ILE A 66 5.12 13.55 13.99
N ASP A 67 4.69 12.42 14.52
CA ASP A 67 3.42 12.24 15.18
C ASP A 67 3.64 12.04 16.67
N THR A 68 2.98 12.84 17.50
CA THR A 68 3.06 12.77 18.94
C THR A 68 1.68 12.57 19.52
N GLN A 69 1.51 11.57 20.37
CA GLN A 69 0.28 11.28 21.08
C GLN A 69 0.54 11.22 22.59
N MET A 70 -0.29 11.90 23.34
CA MET A 70 -0.27 11.91 24.80
C MET A 70 -1.64 11.52 25.32
N SER A 71 -1.68 10.72 26.37
CA SER A 71 -2.92 10.44 27.08
C SER A 71 -2.72 10.44 28.59
N SER A 72 -3.77 10.78 29.32
CA SER A 72 -3.80 10.76 30.79
C SER A 72 -5.19 10.33 31.26
N ASP A 73 -5.23 9.49 32.29
CA ASP A 73 -6.45 9.10 32.99
C ASP A 73 -6.70 9.90 34.27
N PHE A 74 -5.85 10.90 34.58
CA PHE A 74 -5.83 11.68 35.81
C PHE A 74 -5.72 10.85 37.11
N LYS A 75 -5.58 9.52 36.99
CA LYS A 75 -5.42 8.57 38.09
C LYS A 75 -3.96 8.15 38.31
N GLY A 76 -3.06 8.68 37.47
CA GLY A 76 -1.61 8.42 37.51
C GLY A 76 -1.12 7.50 36.36
N ASN A 77 -1.97 7.18 35.40
CA ASN A 77 -1.54 6.51 34.18
C ASN A 77 -1.43 7.57 33.06
N ASN A 78 -0.23 7.76 32.57
CA ASN A 78 0.07 8.70 31.50
C ASN A 78 0.87 7.98 30.42
N GLN A 79 0.61 8.30 29.18
CA GLN A 79 1.33 7.73 28.05
C GLN A 79 1.75 8.83 27.09
N LEU A 80 2.98 8.75 26.63
CA LEU A 80 3.53 9.55 25.55
C LEU A 80 4.05 8.60 24.47
N ASN A 81 3.61 8.81 23.24
CA ASN A 81 4.13 8.12 22.05
C ASN A 81 4.59 9.15 21.04
N VAL A 82 5.75 8.92 20.47
CA VAL A 82 6.29 9.70 19.34
C VAL A 82 6.65 8.72 18.24
N SER A 83 6.20 8.99 17.03
CA SER A 83 6.50 8.19 15.87
C SER A 83 6.81 9.05 14.65
N SER A 84 7.54 8.47 13.74
CA SER A 84 7.78 9.05 12.41
C SER A 84 7.78 7.93 11.38
N SER A 85 7.13 8.16 10.27
CA SER A 85 7.04 7.20 9.18
C SER A 85 7.48 7.82 7.86
N GLY A 86 7.92 6.96 6.96
CA GLY A 86 8.41 7.40 5.66
C GLY A 86 8.43 6.29 4.63
N TYR A 87 8.81 6.67 3.42
CA TYR A 87 8.92 5.75 2.29
C TYR A 87 10.07 6.17 1.35
N SER A 88 10.51 5.21 0.53
CA SER A 88 11.52 5.44 -0.52
C SER A 88 10.91 6.16 -1.72
N ASP A 89 11.78 6.71 -2.60
CA ASP A 89 11.37 7.45 -3.81
C ASP A 89 10.40 6.68 -4.71
N ASN A 90 10.55 5.37 -4.81
CA ASN A 90 9.68 4.50 -5.59
C ASN A 90 8.51 3.92 -4.78
N ALA A 91 8.31 4.37 -3.54
CA ALA A 91 7.31 3.91 -2.58
C ALA A 91 7.32 2.38 -2.29
N ARG A 92 8.34 1.65 -2.73
CA ARG A 92 8.45 0.20 -2.47
C ARG A 92 8.93 -0.14 -1.06
N VAL A 93 9.63 0.76 -0.42
CA VAL A 93 10.06 0.60 0.96
C VAL A 93 9.29 1.58 1.81
N SER A 94 8.56 1.09 2.79
CA SER A 94 7.99 1.90 3.87
C SER A 94 8.69 1.57 5.19
N TYR A 95 8.84 2.56 6.06
CA TYR A 95 9.48 2.38 7.34
C TYR A 95 8.92 3.34 8.38
N SER A 96 9.03 2.93 9.64
CA SER A 96 8.67 3.79 10.75
C SER A 96 9.60 3.55 11.94
N VAL A 97 9.76 4.57 12.73
CA VAL A 97 10.38 4.51 14.05
C VAL A 97 9.41 5.06 15.08
N ASN A 98 9.38 4.45 16.23
CA ASN A 98 8.50 4.85 17.30
C ASN A 98 9.17 4.70 18.67
N THR A 99 8.84 5.59 19.57
CA THR A 99 9.27 5.54 20.96
C THR A 99 8.14 5.99 21.85
N GLY A 100 8.12 5.49 23.06
CA GLY A 100 7.09 5.88 24.01
C GLY A 100 7.52 5.70 25.44
N TYR A 101 6.76 6.35 26.30
CA TYR A 101 6.92 6.30 27.74
C TYR A 101 5.55 6.15 28.37
N THR A 102 5.40 5.19 29.25
CA THR A 102 4.18 4.94 29.99
C THR A 102 4.47 5.01 31.48
N MET A 103 3.85 5.98 32.15
CA MET A 103 3.76 6.02 33.59
C MET A 103 2.55 5.19 34.02
N ASN A 104 2.72 4.36 35.04
CA ASN A 104 1.64 3.56 35.57
C ASN A 104 1.67 3.56 37.07
N LYS A 105 0.58 4.02 37.69
CA LYS A 105 0.48 4.12 39.17
C LYS A 105 0.69 2.79 39.90
N ALA A 106 0.33 1.65 39.24
CA ALA A 106 0.35 0.34 39.86
C ALA A 106 1.59 -0.49 39.51
N SER A 107 2.43 -0.06 38.56
CA SER A 107 3.61 -0.77 38.11
C SER A 107 4.79 0.17 37.85
N LYS A 108 5.93 -0.39 37.46
CA LYS A 108 7.06 0.42 37.03
C LYS A 108 6.74 1.14 35.70
N ASP A 109 7.27 2.33 35.61
CA ASP A 109 7.26 3.07 34.35
C ASP A 109 7.98 2.27 33.26
N LEU A 110 7.46 2.32 32.05
CA LEU A 110 7.98 1.62 30.91
C LEU A 110 8.28 2.59 29.79
N SER A 111 9.49 2.51 29.24
CA SER A 111 9.82 3.15 27.97
C SER A 111 10.12 2.10 26.92
N TYR A 112 9.82 2.41 25.67
CA TYR A 112 10.13 1.56 24.54
C TYR A 112 10.65 2.34 23.36
N VAL A 113 11.40 1.65 22.50
CA VAL A 113 11.80 2.09 21.18
C VAL A 113 11.57 0.97 20.20
N GLY A 114 11.04 1.29 19.04
CA GLY A 114 10.74 0.34 18.00
C GLY A 114 11.02 0.89 16.60
N GLY A 115 11.19 -0.04 15.69
CA GLY A 115 11.32 0.23 14.26
C GLY A 115 10.61 -0.83 13.45
N TYR A 116 10.08 -0.41 12.32
CA TYR A 116 9.41 -1.26 11.34
C TYR A 116 9.91 -0.88 9.94
N ALA A 117 10.08 -1.86 9.08
CA ALA A 117 10.31 -1.64 7.67
C ALA A 117 9.61 -2.74 6.87
N SER A 118 9.08 -2.36 5.71
CA SER A 118 8.55 -3.31 4.73
C SER A 118 9.06 -2.98 3.34
N TYR A 119 9.25 -4.03 2.56
CA TYR A 119 9.61 -3.95 1.16
C TYR A 119 8.55 -4.65 0.32
N GLU A 120 7.93 -3.90 -0.57
CA GLU A 120 6.92 -4.40 -1.51
C GLU A 120 7.60 -4.72 -2.85
N SER A 121 7.47 -5.97 -3.27
CA SER A 121 7.97 -6.48 -4.56
C SER A 121 6.82 -7.04 -5.39
N PRO A 122 7.00 -7.26 -6.69
CA PRO A 122 5.99 -7.95 -7.51
C PRO A 122 5.64 -9.37 -7.06
N TRP A 123 6.48 -9.97 -6.21
CA TRP A 123 6.34 -11.36 -5.75
C TRP A 123 5.77 -11.49 -4.34
N GLY A 124 5.62 -10.37 -3.63
CA GLY A 124 5.14 -10.32 -2.26
C GLY A 124 5.76 -9.19 -1.47
N THR A 125 5.29 -9.04 -0.25
CA THR A 125 5.77 -8.05 0.72
C THR A 125 6.59 -8.76 1.80
N LEU A 126 7.79 -8.26 2.06
CA LEU A 126 8.63 -8.65 3.18
C LEU A 126 8.59 -7.53 4.22
N ALA A 127 8.27 -7.85 5.45
CA ALA A 127 8.24 -6.86 6.53
C ALA A 127 8.97 -7.36 7.77
N GLY A 128 9.56 -6.43 8.50
CA GLY A 128 10.24 -6.74 9.76
C GLY A 128 10.02 -5.64 10.78
N SER A 129 10.01 -6.02 12.05
CA SER A 129 10.01 -5.08 13.15
C SER A 129 10.97 -5.48 14.25
N VAL A 130 11.48 -4.50 14.95
CA VAL A 130 12.30 -4.67 16.15
C VAL A 130 11.79 -3.73 17.22
N SER A 131 11.78 -4.19 18.47
CA SER A 131 11.48 -3.34 19.60
C SER A 131 12.29 -3.73 20.84
N ALA A 132 12.54 -2.77 21.69
CA ALA A 132 13.19 -2.94 22.99
C ALA A 132 12.50 -2.06 24.02
N ASN A 133 12.32 -2.61 25.21
CA ASN A 133 11.69 -1.95 26.35
C ASN A 133 12.68 -1.80 27.52
N SER A 134 12.39 -0.84 28.42
CA SER A 134 13.21 -0.57 29.60
C SER A 134 13.20 -1.70 30.65
N ASP A 135 12.29 -2.66 30.54
CA ASP A 135 12.26 -3.88 31.36
C ASP A 135 13.19 -5.00 30.83
N ASN A 136 14.04 -4.69 29.84
CA ASN A 136 14.91 -5.59 29.09
C ASN A 136 14.17 -6.57 28.14
N SER A 137 12.88 -6.44 27.94
CA SER A 137 12.19 -7.20 26.90
C SER A 137 12.58 -6.70 25.51
N ARG A 138 12.76 -7.62 24.59
CA ARG A 138 13.10 -7.33 23.18
C ARG A 138 12.26 -8.21 22.29
N GLN A 139 11.81 -7.66 21.20
CA GLN A 139 11.04 -8.38 20.19
C GLN A 139 11.61 -8.13 18.81
N VAL A 140 11.70 -9.20 18.03
CA VAL A 140 12.00 -9.14 16.59
C VAL A 140 10.92 -9.93 15.89
N SER A 141 10.34 -9.37 14.85
CA SER A 141 9.43 -10.09 13.96
C SER A 141 9.84 -9.95 12.51
N LEU A 142 9.60 -11.00 11.76
CA LEU A 142 9.76 -11.04 10.32
C LEU A 142 8.49 -11.68 9.75
N SER A 143 7.90 -11.04 8.76
CA SER A 143 6.73 -11.54 8.07
C SER A 143 6.89 -11.41 6.57
N THR A 144 6.27 -12.32 5.85
CA THR A 144 6.12 -12.23 4.40
C THR A 144 4.66 -12.45 4.06
N ASP A 145 4.19 -11.70 3.09
CA ASP A 145 2.83 -11.76 2.60
C ASP A 145 2.84 -11.79 1.07
N GLY A 146 1.91 -12.53 0.46
CA GLY A 146 1.80 -12.69 -0.97
C GLY A 146 1.12 -13.99 -1.35
N GLY A 147 0.93 -14.20 -2.63
CA GLY A 147 0.29 -15.38 -3.18
C GLY A 147 1.04 -15.95 -4.38
N PHE A 148 0.61 -17.11 -4.84
CA PHE A 148 1.08 -17.68 -6.10
C PHE A 148 -0.04 -18.48 -6.78
N VAL A 149 0.03 -18.54 -8.09
CA VAL A 149 -0.88 -19.35 -8.92
C VAL A 149 -0.06 -20.28 -9.79
N LEU A 150 -0.39 -21.58 -9.73
CA LEU A 150 0.15 -22.59 -10.63
C LEU A 150 -0.82 -22.72 -11.82
N HIS A 151 -0.31 -22.54 -13.04
CA HIS A 151 -1.11 -22.56 -14.27
C HIS A 151 -0.34 -23.20 -15.42
N SER A 152 -0.95 -23.29 -16.60
CA SER A 152 -0.34 -23.95 -17.78
C SER A 152 0.99 -23.33 -18.24
N GLY A 153 1.22 -22.05 -17.96
CA GLY A 153 2.47 -21.34 -18.27
C GLY A 153 3.53 -21.43 -17.19
N GLY A 154 3.24 -22.03 -16.01
CA GLY A 154 4.17 -22.18 -14.90
C GLY A 154 3.63 -21.68 -13.57
N LEU A 155 4.50 -21.12 -12.76
CA LEU A 155 4.20 -20.57 -11.45
C LEU A 155 4.38 -19.04 -11.49
N THR A 156 3.32 -18.31 -11.17
CA THR A 156 3.34 -16.85 -11.08
C THR A 156 3.06 -16.41 -9.65
N PHE A 157 3.93 -15.54 -9.13
CA PHE A 157 3.78 -14.94 -7.81
C PHE A 157 2.99 -13.64 -7.89
N SER A 158 2.40 -13.25 -6.76
CA SER A 158 1.68 -12.00 -6.59
C SER A 158 2.02 -11.39 -5.24
N ASN A 159 2.05 -10.08 -5.17
CA ASN A 159 2.12 -9.37 -3.89
C ASN A 159 0.77 -9.31 -3.16
N ASP A 160 -0.31 -9.65 -3.83
CA ASP A 160 -1.62 -9.80 -3.20
C ASP A 160 -1.72 -11.18 -2.54
N SER A 161 -2.21 -11.21 -1.31
CA SER A 161 -2.68 -12.44 -0.67
C SER A 161 -4.08 -12.77 -1.15
N PHE A 162 -4.32 -14.02 -1.43
CA PHE A 162 -5.65 -14.49 -1.82
C PHE A 162 -5.97 -15.86 -1.20
N SER A 163 -7.25 -16.13 -1.06
CA SER A 163 -7.81 -17.34 -0.49
C SER A 163 -8.47 -18.21 -1.57
N ASP A 164 -8.85 -19.44 -1.21
CA ASP A 164 -9.54 -20.38 -2.10
C ASP A 164 -10.89 -19.85 -2.64
N SER A 165 -11.48 -18.87 -1.98
CA SER A 165 -12.75 -18.25 -2.39
C SER A 165 -12.57 -17.07 -3.34
N ASP A 166 -11.34 -16.58 -3.52
CA ASP A 166 -11.07 -15.43 -4.35
C ASP A 166 -11.12 -15.79 -5.84
N THR A 167 -11.60 -14.86 -6.60
CA THR A 167 -11.70 -14.99 -8.05
C THR A 167 -10.54 -14.24 -8.69
N LEU A 168 -9.71 -14.96 -9.42
CA LEU A 168 -8.43 -14.50 -9.91
C LEU A 168 -8.39 -14.45 -11.44
N ALA A 169 -7.52 -13.59 -11.98
CA ALA A 169 -7.08 -13.70 -13.36
C ALA A 169 -5.56 -13.87 -13.41
N VAL A 170 -5.11 -14.83 -14.24
CA VAL A 170 -3.76 -14.90 -14.73
C VAL A 170 -3.72 -14.10 -16.04
N VAL A 171 -2.92 -13.07 -16.04
CA VAL A 171 -2.72 -12.19 -17.20
C VAL A 171 -1.47 -12.64 -17.92
N GLN A 172 -1.58 -12.90 -19.23
CA GLN A 172 -0.46 -13.24 -20.08
C GLN A 172 -0.19 -12.08 -21.04
N ALA A 173 1.03 -11.55 -21.02
CA ALA A 173 1.50 -10.47 -21.89
C ALA A 173 3.01 -10.64 -22.14
N PRO A 174 3.42 -11.50 -23.08
CA PRO A 174 4.82 -11.78 -23.35
C PRO A 174 5.60 -10.52 -23.72
N GLY A 175 6.77 -10.31 -23.08
CA GLY A 175 7.60 -9.14 -23.34
C GLY A 175 7.18 -7.87 -22.62
N ALA A 176 5.99 -7.81 -22.02
CA ALA A 176 5.50 -6.65 -21.27
C ALA A 176 5.92 -6.69 -19.78
N GLN A 177 7.12 -7.16 -19.48
CA GLN A 177 7.64 -7.24 -18.12
C GLN A 177 7.57 -5.86 -17.44
N GLY A 178 6.98 -5.80 -16.25
CA GLY A 178 6.81 -4.56 -15.49
C GLY A 178 5.50 -3.82 -15.77
N ALA A 179 4.74 -4.19 -16.81
CA ALA A 179 3.42 -3.63 -17.05
C ALA A 179 2.51 -3.85 -15.84
N ARG A 180 1.82 -2.78 -15.41
CA ARG A 180 0.91 -2.85 -14.27
C ARG A 180 -0.46 -3.35 -14.68
N ILE A 181 -1.05 -4.22 -13.87
CA ILE A 181 -2.38 -4.77 -14.10
C ILE A 181 -3.40 -3.91 -13.34
N ASN A 182 -4.42 -3.41 -14.03
CA ASN A 182 -5.50 -2.60 -13.48
C ASN A 182 -5.03 -1.35 -12.71
N TYR A 183 -3.86 -0.78 -13.08
CA TYR A 183 -3.21 0.34 -12.35
C TYR A 183 -2.90 0.02 -10.89
N GLY A 184 -2.92 -1.26 -10.52
CA GLY A 184 -2.60 -1.76 -9.19
C GLY A 184 -1.10 -2.04 -9.01
N ASN A 185 -0.78 -2.75 -7.92
CA ASN A 185 0.60 -3.13 -7.58
C ASN A 185 1.05 -4.42 -8.27
N SER A 186 0.10 -5.20 -8.81
CA SER A 186 0.41 -6.41 -9.57
C SER A 186 1.00 -6.07 -10.93
N THR A 187 2.11 -6.71 -11.27
CA THR A 187 2.84 -6.48 -12.52
C THR A 187 3.09 -7.77 -13.28
N ILE A 188 3.31 -7.64 -14.58
CA ILE A 188 3.76 -8.74 -15.42
C ILE A 188 5.21 -9.09 -15.06
N ASP A 189 5.49 -10.35 -14.83
CA ASP A 189 6.81 -10.89 -14.51
C ASP A 189 7.70 -11.04 -15.76
N ARG A 190 8.93 -11.52 -15.55
CA ARG A 190 9.91 -11.75 -16.63
C ARG A 190 9.50 -12.85 -17.61
N TRP A 191 8.55 -13.71 -17.25
CA TRP A 191 8.03 -14.76 -18.11
C TRP A 191 6.77 -14.34 -18.87
N GLY A 192 6.31 -13.11 -18.65
CA GLY A 192 5.14 -12.55 -19.30
C GLY A 192 3.83 -12.86 -18.58
N TYR A 193 3.87 -13.19 -17.30
CA TYR A 193 2.66 -13.49 -16.53
C TYR A 193 2.50 -12.56 -15.33
N GLY A 194 1.27 -12.32 -14.93
CA GLY A 194 0.91 -11.62 -13.72
C GLY A 194 -0.42 -12.12 -13.18
N VAL A 195 -0.71 -11.84 -11.92
CA VAL A 195 -1.96 -12.26 -11.26
C VAL A 195 -2.66 -11.02 -10.71
N THR A 196 -3.97 -10.97 -10.87
CA THR A 196 -4.82 -10.00 -10.20
C THR A 196 -5.97 -10.71 -9.49
N SER A 197 -6.30 -10.27 -8.26
CA SER A 197 -7.27 -10.92 -7.37
C SER A 197 -8.56 -10.14 -7.36
N ALA A 198 -8.89 -9.09 -7.48
CA ALA A 198 -10.11 -8.32 -7.21
C ALA A 198 -11.20 -8.48 -8.28
N LEU A 199 -11.43 -9.69 -8.80
CA LEU A 199 -12.49 -9.92 -9.78
C LEU A 199 -13.84 -10.20 -9.12
N SER A 200 -14.88 -9.55 -9.63
CA SER A 200 -16.27 -9.79 -9.22
C SER A 200 -16.83 -11.02 -9.94
N PRO A 201 -17.21 -12.10 -9.22
CA PRO A 201 -17.77 -13.28 -9.85
C PRO A 201 -19.12 -12.97 -10.50
N TYR A 202 -19.39 -13.65 -11.62
CA TYR A 202 -20.63 -13.52 -12.42
C TYR A 202 -20.91 -12.13 -13.00
N HIS A 203 -19.87 -11.28 -13.04
CA HIS A 203 -19.94 -9.94 -13.65
C HIS A 203 -18.85 -9.77 -14.69
N GLU A 204 -19.05 -8.83 -15.59
CA GLU A 204 -18.00 -8.40 -16.51
C GLU A 204 -16.90 -7.69 -15.75
N ASN A 205 -15.69 -8.21 -15.82
CA ASN A 205 -14.49 -7.59 -15.26
C ASN A 205 -13.61 -7.14 -16.41
N ARG A 206 -13.25 -5.89 -16.41
CA ARG A 206 -12.28 -5.33 -17.35
C ARG A 206 -10.90 -5.42 -16.73
N ILE A 207 -10.01 -6.14 -17.39
CA ILE A 207 -8.60 -6.26 -17.03
C ILE A 207 -7.82 -5.38 -18.00
N ALA A 208 -7.08 -4.41 -17.50
CA ALA A 208 -6.29 -3.48 -18.31
C ALA A 208 -4.81 -3.60 -17.97
N LEU A 209 -3.95 -3.39 -18.98
CA LEU A 209 -2.50 -3.28 -18.80
C LEU A 209 -2.05 -1.83 -19.03
N ASP A 210 -1.28 -1.32 -18.09
CA ASP A 210 -0.58 -0.04 -18.20
C ASP A 210 0.88 -0.31 -18.58
N ILE A 211 1.25 0.18 -19.76
CA ILE A 211 2.59 0.02 -20.34
C ILE A 211 3.39 1.33 -20.39
N ASN A 212 2.84 2.41 -19.82
CA ASN A 212 3.45 3.75 -19.94
C ASN A 212 4.85 3.83 -19.30
N ASP A 213 5.12 3.00 -18.31
CA ASP A 213 6.38 3.01 -17.57
C ASP A 213 7.33 1.86 -18.01
N LEU A 214 7.07 1.21 -19.14
CA LEU A 214 7.94 0.13 -19.63
C LEU A 214 9.19 0.68 -20.30
N GLU A 215 10.34 0.09 -19.95
CA GLU A 215 11.65 0.41 -20.58
C GLU A 215 11.78 -0.15 -22.00
N ASN A 216 10.91 -1.09 -22.40
CA ASN A 216 10.96 -1.76 -23.69
C ASN A 216 9.89 -1.23 -24.63
N ASP A 217 10.21 -1.11 -25.90
CA ASP A 217 9.25 -0.79 -26.98
C ASP A 217 8.30 -2.00 -27.21
N VAL A 218 7.27 -2.08 -26.37
CA VAL A 218 6.22 -3.09 -26.45
C VAL A 218 4.92 -2.42 -26.81
N GLU A 219 4.32 -2.85 -27.88
CA GLU A 219 3.00 -2.44 -28.32
C GLU A 219 1.98 -3.53 -27.97
N LEU A 220 0.86 -3.14 -27.36
CA LEU A 220 -0.26 -4.02 -27.11
C LEU A 220 -1.29 -3.86 -28.25
N LYS A 221 -1.69 -4.97 -28.89
CA LYS A 221 -2.81 -4.93 -29.84
C LYS A 221 -4.13 -4.54 -29.17
N SER A 222 -4.29 -4.87 -27.89
CA SER A 222 -5.39 -4.45 -27.03
C SER A 222 -4.87 -4.11 -25.64
N THR A 223 -5.31 -2.99 -25.09
CA THR A 223 -4.96 -2.55 -23.72
C THR A 223 -5.90 -3.08 -22.66
N SER A 224 -6.96 -3.82 -23.05
CA SER A 224 -7.90 -4.39 -22.10
C SER A 224 -8.52 -5.70 -22.61
N ALA A 225 -8.78 -6.61 -21.70
CA ALA A 225 -9.55 -7.83 -21.88
C ALA A 225 -10.76 -7.84 -20.95
N VAL A 226 -11.82 -8.55 -21.33
CA VAL A 226 -13.04 -8.71 -20.51
C VAL A 226 -13.17 -10.17 -20.12
N ALA A 227 -13.42 -10.43 -18.85
CA ALA A 227 -13.66 -11.76 -18.30
C ALA A 227 -14.92 -11.78 -17.44
N VAL A 228 -15.68 -12.91 -17.50
CA VAL A 228 -16.84 -13.18 -16.63
C VAL A 228 -16.55 -14.46 -15.85
N PRO A 229 -15.86 -14.36 -14.71
CA PRO A 229 -15.47 -15.51 -13.93
C PRO A 229 -16.62 -16.07 -13.08
N ARG A 230 -16.50 -17.33 -12.67
CA ARG A 230 -17.29 -17.90 -11.57
C ARG A 230 -16.56 -17.62 -10.25
N GLN A 231 -17.31 -17.66 -9.15
CA GLN A 231 -16.69 -17.53 -7.82
C GLN A 231 -15.62 -18.60 -7.59
N GLY A 232 -14.47 -18.20 -7.06
CA GLY A 232 -13.34 -19.09 -6.79
C GLY A 232 -12.63 -19.63 -8.04
N SER A 233 -12.91 -19.08 -9.22
CA SER A 233 -12.25 -19.52 -10.46
C SER A 233 -11.01 -18.69 -10.78
N VAL A 234 -10.06 -19.31 -11.47
CA VAL A 234 -8.93 -18.65 -12.10
C VAL A 234 -9.20 -18.55 -13.59
N VAL A 235 -9.26 -17.36 -14.14
CA VAL A 235 -9.44 -17.12 -15.57
C VAL A 235 -8.15 -16.63 -16.21
N PHE A 236 -7.98 -16.90 -17.51
CA PHE A 236 -6.87 -16.37 -18.29
C PHE A 236 -7.30 -15.12 -19.04
N ALA A 237 -6.44 -14.11 -19.06
CA ALA A 237 -6.56 -12.91 -19.85
C ALA A 237 -5.31 -12.77 -20.72
N ASP A 238 -5.44 -13.07 -22.02
CA ASP A 238 -4.32 -13.06 -22.96
C ASP A 238 -4.26 -11.69 -23.66
N PHE A 239 -3.09 -11.09 -23.64
CA PHE A 239 -2.77 -9.85 -24.36
C PHE A 239 -1.74 -10.15 -25.45
N GLU A 240 -2.13 -9.94 -26.69
CA GLU A 240 -1.20 -10.02 -27.79
C GLU A 240 -0.26 -8.81 -27.77
N THR A 241 1.04 -9.09 -27.70
CA THR A 241 2.09 -8.07 -27.66
C THR A 241 2.92 -8.13 -28.94
N VAL A 242 3.32 -6.97 -29.40
CA VAL A 242 4.30 -6.84 -30.50
C VAL A 242 5.52 -6.15 -29.91
N GLN A 243 6.67 -6.80 -30.05
CA GLN A 243 7.94 -6.21 -29.66
C GLN A 243 8.60 -5.61 -30.91
N GLY A 244 8.94 -4.34 -30.86
CA GLY A 244 9.61 -3.65 -31.96
C GLY A 244 10.13 -2.31 -31.51
N GLN A 245 11.15 -1.82 -32.19
CA GLN A 245 11.63 -0.46 -31.99
C GLN A 245 10.94 0.47 -32.95
N SER A 246 10.30 1.51 -32.44
CA SER A 246 9.75 2.57 -33.26
C SER A 246 10.89 3.33 -33.96
N ALA A 247 10.93 3.34 -35.26
CA ALA A 247 11.89 4.08 -36.04
C ALA A 247 11.22 5.16 -36.88
N ILE A 248 11.71 6.37 -36.83
CA ILE A 248 11.31 7.42 -37.76
C ILE A 248 12.24 7.32 -38.97
N MET A 249 11.70 6.88 -40.10
CA MET A 249 12.44 6.76 -41.34
C MET A 249 12.07 7.91 -42.28
N ASN A 250 13.07 8.57 -42.82
CA ASN A 250 12.87 9.53 -43.89
C ASN A 250 13.09 8.79 -45.22
N ILE A 251 11.97 8.45 -45.87
CA ILE A 251 11.99 7.63 -47.09
C ILE A 251 11.86 8.55 -48.29
N THR A 252 12.82 8.49 -49.18
CA THR A 252 12.82 9.23 -50.45
C THR A 252 12.90 8.26 -51.62
N ARG A 253 12.25 8.62 -52.73
CA ARG A 253 12.38 7.84 -53.96
C ARG A 253 13.79 7.97 -54.54
N SER A 254 14.19 6.98 -55.35
CA SER A 254 15.49 7.01 -56.03
C SER A 254 15.70 8.18 -56.99
N ASP A 255 14.61 8.86 -57.41
CA ASP A 255 14.62 10.09 -58.21
C ASP A 255 14.64 11.37 -57.37
N GLY A 256 14.79 11.26 -56.04
CA GLY A 256 14.84 12.37 -55.07
C GLY A 256 13.51 13.03 -54.79
N LYS A 257 12.40 12.53 -55.32
CA LYS A 257 11.08 13.09 -55.05
C LYS A 257 10.43 12.47 -53.82
N ASN A 258 9.48 13.20 -53.21
CA ASN A 258 8.70 12.72 -52.09
C ASN A 258 7.84 11.51 -52.52
N ILE A 259 7.63 10.61 -51.60
CA ILE A 259 6.68 9.48 -51.76
C ILE A 259 5.25 10.07 -51.86
N PRO A 260 4.38 9.54 -52.72
CA PRO A 260 2.98 9.92 -52.78
C PRO A 260 2.29 9.71 -51.43
N PHE A 261 1.33 10.57 -51.09
CA PHE A 261 0.49 10.38 -49.92
C PHE A 261 -0.22 9.00 -49.97
N ALA A 262 -0.26 8.26 -48.85
CA ALA A 262 -0.83 6.92 -48.72
C ALA A 262 -0.14 5.84 -49.58
N ALA A 263 1.16 5.96 -49.83
CA ALA A 263 1.92 4.83 -50.40
C ALA A 263 2.19 3.77 -49.33
N ASP A 264 1.87 2.50 -49.61
CA ASP A 264 2.20 1.38 -48.74
C ASP A 264 3.68 1.03 -48.87
N ILE A 265 4.32 0.80 -47.73
CA ILE A 265 5.73 0.40 -47.64
C ILE A 265 5.75 -1.00 -47.04
N TYR A 266 6.40 -1.93 -47.73
CA TYR A 266 6.55 -3.31 -47.28
C TYR A 266 8.05 -3.59 -47.06
N ASP A 267 8.33 -4.35 -45.99
CA ASP A 267 9.63 -4.97 -45.79
C ASP A 267 9.65 -6.33 -46.51
N GLU A 268 10.77 -6.69 -47.14
CA GLU A 268 10.93 -7.99 -47.88
C GLU A 268 11.30 -9.13 -46.93
#